data_f32299f1b9ee2c72a7e01fb5a4a16a53
#
_entry.id   f32299f1b9ee2c72a7e01fb5a4a16a53
#
_cell.length_a   1.000
_cell.length_b   1.000
_cell.length_c   1.000
_cell.angle_alpha   90.00
_cell.angle_beta   90.00
_cell.angle_gamma   90.00
#
_symmetry.space_group_name_H-M   'P 1'
#
loop_
_entity.id
_entity.type
_entity.pdbx_description
1 polymer ?
#
loop_
_entity_poly.entity_id
_entity_poly.type
_entity_poly.pdbx_seq_one_letter_code
_entity_poly.pdbx_strand_id
1 'polypeptide(L)'
;MQSNDKNLAVLMRDIHAGRIQLPDFQRGWIWDDDRIRGLIASITRNFPVGAVMFLPYGGDSLRFKYRLFEGVSSADSSPSDLVLDGQQRLTSAYSALYGEGAVRTRTDKGKEIYRWYYISIEQALNADADRLDAITSVPKTKQVTSDFGRKVELDLTTAEKEYEAKMFPLNIILDPTKTFQWEQAYLAHYGHEADISKEYSDFKSRIVMPVFQYKIPVITLEKDTPKEAVCQVFENVNQGGVSLTVFELVTAIFAMEDFDLRKDWEQRSATYFNDDLLNVVTSTDFLTACTLLAAYKGKNVVSCKKKDVLNLKLADYKTYAAALSEGFREASDLLAEERIFARREIPYTTQLIPLAVLCTLLLEKHRIKSSNVKQRIKQWYWCGVFGELYGSANETRYVNDVVGVMRWLDGGDLPKTVQDAYFNAPRLFMLRTRQSAAYKGVMALILKHGSKDFISGQSMDFTQFKAANIDIHHIFPRSYCIKRGFPEEKWDSVINKTPISYITNREIGGIAPSEYLKRISAKVDRSDLMKYLSSHWITMEDCEANDFDAFMRHRATALLDAIAAAMGKRIVGRDSEEIVLKFGSPV
;
A
#
# COMPACT_ATOMS: atom_id res chain seq x y z
N MET A 1 -24.10 -7.15 17.19
CA MET A 1 -23.05 -8.15 16.89
C MET A 1 -23.31 -9.38 17.74
N GLN A 2 -23.45 -10.56 17.13
CA GLN A 2 -23.70 -11.84 17.80
C GLN A 2 -22.53 -12.79 17.51
N SER A 3 -22.16 -13.60 18.50
CA SER A 3 -21.15 -14.64 18.34
C SER A 3 -21.78 -15.98 18.73
N ASN A 4 -21.81 -16.92 17.78
CA ASN A 4 -22.38 -18.26 17.98
C ASN A 4 -21.48 -19.28 17.27
N ASP A 5 -21.36 -20.47 17.87
CA ASP A 5 -20.68 -21.58 17.21
C ASP A 5 -21.62 -22.23 16.18
N LYS A 6 -21.17 -22.35 14.94
CA LYS A 6 -21.87 -23.09 13.88
C LYS A 6 -21.13 -24.39 13.53
N ASN A 7 -21.89 -25.47 13.36
CA ASN A 7 -21.32 -26.74 12.93
C ASN A 7 -20.77 -26.65 11.50
N LEU A 8 -19.56 -27.20 11.27
CA LEU A 8 -18.86 -27.15 9.98
C LEU A 8 -19.67 -27.80 8.85
N ALA A 9 -20.29 -28.95 9.11
CA ALA A 9 -21.09 -29.65 8.08
C ALA A 9 -22.32 -28.81 7.67
N VAL A 10 -22.93 -28.06 8.60
CA VAL A 10 -24.02 -27.14 8.29
C VAL A 10 -23.52 -25.96 7.45
N LEU A 11 -22.38 -25.39 7.80
CA LEU A 11 -21.78 -24.30 7.02
C LEU A 11 -21.44 -24.74 5.58
N MET A 12 -20.88 -25.94 5.41
CA MET A 12 -20.55 -26.46 4.07
C MET A 12 -21.81 -26.71 3.23
N ARG A 13 -22.88 -27.18 3.85
CA ARG A 13 -24.19 -27.36 3.20
C ARG A 13 -24.81 -26.01 2.79
N ASP A 14 -24.69 -24.98 3.66
CA ASP A 14 -25.19 -23.64 3.36
C ASP A 14 -24.40 -22.97 2.24
N ILE A 15 -23.08 -23.19 2.18
CA ILE A 15 -22.21 -22.76 1.08
C ILE A 15 -22.60 -23.49 -0.21
N HIS A 16 -22.75 -24.80 -0.17
CA HIS A 16 -23.15 -25.61 -1.33
C HIS A 16 -24.50 -25.17 -1.92
N ALA A 17 -25.47 -24.88 -1.05
CA ALA A 17 -26.79 -24.37 -1.44
C ALA A 17 -26.81 -22.88 -1.85
N GLY A 18 -25.67 -22.18 -1.80
CA GLY A 18 -25.58 -20.75 -2.10
C GLY A 18 -26.24 -19.82 -1.08
N ARG A 19 -26.59 -20.31 0.11
CA ARG A 19 -27.10 -19.47 1.20
C ARG A 19 -26.01 -18.59 1.82
N ILE A 20 -24.78 -19.07 1.84
CA ILE A 20 -23.59 -18.33 2.24
C ILE A 20 -22.74 -18.10 0.98
N GLN A 21 -22.47 -16.84 0.66
CA GLN A 21 -21.70 -16.45 -0.52
C GLN A 21 -20.61 -15.44 -0.15
N LEU A 22 -19.77 -15.10 -1.13
CA LEU A 22 -18.68 -14.14 -0.99
C LEU A 22 -19.08 -12.81 -1.61
N PRO A 23 -18.72 -11.66 -1.00
CA PRO A 23 -18.72 -10.39 -1.73
C PRO A 23 -17.84 -10.48 -2.97
N ASP A 24 -18.30 -9.96 -4.10
CA ASP A 24 -17.61 -10.08 -5.39
C ASP A 24 -16.24 -9.38 -5.42
N PHE A 25 -16.09 -8.34 -4.61
CA PHE A 25 -14.84 -7.58 -4.48
C PHE A 25 -13.73 -8.30 -3.70
N GLN A 26 -14.04 -9.37 -2.97
CA GLN A 26 -12.99 -10.14 -2.28
C GLN A 26 -12.11 -10.86 -3.29
N ARG A 27 -10.80 -10.90 -3.00
CA ARG A 27 -9.84 -11.61 -3.85
C ARG A 27 -10.23 -13.07 -4.05
N GLY A 28 -9.79 -13.65 -5.16
CA GLY A 28 -9.94 -15.08 -5.41
C GLY A 28 -9.25 -15.94 -4.34
N TRP A 29 -9.57 -17.21 -4.33
CA TRP A 29 -8.93 -18.19 -3.45
C TRP A 29 -7.49 -18.46 -3.90
N ILE A 30 -6.53 -18.41 -2.94
CA ILE A 30 -5.08 -18.45 -3.23
C ILE A 30 -4.28 -19.39 -2.32
N TRP A 31 -4.94 -20.16 -1.43
CA TRP A 31 -4.21 -21.02 -0.53
C TRP A 31 -3.48 -22.14 -1.29
N ASP A 32 -2.24 -22.41 -0.82
CA ASP A 32 -1.41 -23.51 -1.30
C ASP A 32 -1.79 -24.85 -0.65
N ASP A 33 -1.25 -25.93 -1.18
CA ASP A 33 -1.50 -27.29 -0.75
C ASP A 33 -1.16 -27.52 0.74
N ASP A 34 -0.06 -26.98 1.21
CA ASP A 34 0.39 -27.16 2.60
C ASP A 34 -0.54 -26.46 3.60
N ARG A 35 -1.05 -25.26 3.27
CA ARG A 35 -2.03 -24.56 4.10
C ARG A 35 -3.35 -25.32 4.19
N ILE A 36 -3.80 -25.94 3.11
CA ILE A 36 -5.00 -26.78 3.09
C ILE A 36 -4.80 -28.01 3.96
N ARG A 37 -3.67 -28.71 3.82
CA ARG A 37 -3.31 -29.86 4.67
C ARG A 37 -3.25 -29.46 6.15
N GLY A 38 -2.65 -28.33 6.47
CA GLY A 38 -2.58 -27.77 7.83
C GLY A 38 -3.95 -27.45 8.42
N LEU A 39 -4.87 -26.91 7.62
CA LEU A 39 -6.26 -26.69 8.02
C LEU A 39 -6.97 -28.02 8.34
N ILE A 40 -6.85 -29.01 7.47
CA ILE A 40 -7.43 -30.34 7.66
C ILE A 40 -6.86 -31.00 8.93
N ALA A 41 -5.53 -30.91 9.13
CA ALA A 41 -4.88 -31.45 10.33
C ALA A 41 -5.43 -30.79 11.61
N SER A 42 -5.67 -29.49 11.60
CA SER A 42 -6.26 -28.77 12.74
C SER A 42 -7.70 -29.22 13.01
N ILE A 43 -8.53 -29.31 11.97
CA ILE A 43 -9.93 -29.76 12.10
C ILE A 43 -9.99 -31.20 12.62
N THR A 44 -9.16 -32.11 12.11
CA THR A 44 -9.13 -33.53 12.55
C THR A 44 -8.58 -33.74 13.95
N ARG A 45 -7.90 -32.73 14.52
CA ARG A 45 -7.47 -32.68 15.93
C ARG A 45 -8.43 -31.93 16.84
N ASN A 46 -9.53 -31.45 16.29
CA ASN A 46 -10.45 -30.56 16.99
C ASN A 46 -9.79 -29.27 17.54
N PHE A 47 -8.75 -28.78 16.82
CA PHE A 47 -8.06 -27.53 17.16
C PHE A 47 -8.77 -26.33 16.55
N PRO A 48 -8.78 -25.15 17.19
CA PRO A 48 -9.44 -23.97 16.66
C PRO A 48 -8.74 -23.49 15.39
N VAL A 49 -9.52 -23.24 14.34
CA VAL A 49 -9.04 -22.70 13.05
C VAL A 49 -9.31 -21.20 12.90
N GLY A 50 -9.71 -20.54 13.98
CA GLY A 50 -10.10 -19.14 14.02
C GLY A 50 -11.59 -18.92 13.74
N ALA A 51 -12.08 -17.72 14.07
CA ALA A 51 -13.48 -17.32 13.83
C ALA A 51 -13.69 -16.95 12.36
N VAL A 52 -14.93 -17.07 11.88
CA VAL A 52 -15.39 -16.51 10.61
C VAL A 52 -16.38 -15.39 10.88
N MET A 53 -16.47 -14.43 9.95
CA MET A 53 -17.34 -13.28 10.12
C MET A 53 -18.33 -13.15 8.97
N PHE A 54 -19.60 -12.93 9.32
CA PHE A 54 -20.70 -12.83 8.37
C PHE A 54 -21.38 -11.47 8.45
N LEU A 55 -21.87 -11.02 7.29
CA LEU A 55 -22.79 -9.91 7.13
C LEU A 55 -24.10 -10.45 6.57
N PRO A 56 -25.24 -10.32 7.29
CA PRO A 56 -26.54 -10.69 6.75
C PRO A 56 -26.86 -9.88 5.50
N TYR A 57 -27.30 -10.54 4.44
CA TYR A 57 -27.66 -9.91 3.18
C TYR A 57 -29.07 -9.31 3.23
N GLY A 58 -29.30 -8.22 2.46
CA GLY A 58 -30.61 -7.58 2.33
C GLY A 58 -30.89 -6.50 3.38
N GLY A 59 -29.88 -5.91 4.03
CA GLY A 59 -29.99 -4.66 4.78
C GLY A 59 -30.13 -3.45 3.87
N ASP A 60 -30.74 -2.35 4.35
CA ASP A 60 -30.94 -1.14 3.54
C ASP A 60 -29.69 -0.31 3.39
N SER A 61 -28.75 -0.42 4.34
CA SER A 61 -27.54 0.40 4.40
C SER A 61 -26.40 -0.10 3.51
N LEU A 62 -26.36 -1.40 3.20
CA LEU A 62 -25.22 -1.97 2.46
C LEU A 62 -25.65 -3.17 1.60
N ARG A 63 -25.55 -3.00 0.29
CA ARG A 63 -25.71 -4.10 -0.67
C ARG A 63 -24.40 -4.27 -1.41
N PHE A 64 -23.97 -5.52 -1.59
CA PHE A 64 -22.81 -5.87 -2.39
C PHE A 64 -23.22 -6.83 -3.50
N LYS A 65 -22.57 -6.76 -4.67
CA LYS A 65 -22.56 -7.88 -5.59
C LYS A 65 -21.89 -9.07 -4.90
N TYR A 66 -22.41 -10.26 -5.15
CA TYR A 66 -21.95 -11.49 -4.53
C TYR A 66 -21.62 -12.54 -5.58
N ARG A 67 -20.79 -13.48 -5.19
CA ARG A 67 -20.38 -14.62 -6.01
C ARG A 67 -20.34 -15.88 -5.17
N LEU A 68 -20.48 -17.01 -5.85
CA LEU A 68 -20.35 -18.32 -5.23
C LEU A 68 -18.91 -18.61 -4.77
N PHE A 69 -18.78 -19.53 -3.84
CA PHE A 69 -17.50 -20.14 -3.51
C PHE A 69 -16.97 -20.94 -4.69
N GLU A 70 -15.63 -21.07 -4.79
CA GLU A 70 -15.01 -21.95 -5.80
C GLU A 70 -15.48 -23.40 -5.59
N GLY A 71 -15.88 -24.05 -6.68
CA GLY A 71 -16.41 -25.42 -6.65
C GLY A 71 -17.93 -25.52 -6.46
N VAL A 72 -18.64 -24.44 -6.21
CA VAL A 72 -20.12 -24.38 -6.21
C VAL A 72 -20.59 -24.03 -7.61
N SER A 73 -21.42 -24.89 -8.23
CA SER A 73 -21.81 -24.78 -9.64
C SER A 73 -23.07 -23.93 -9.88
N SER A 74 -23.97 -23.84 -8.91
CA SER A 74 -25.20 -23.03 -9.03
C SER A 74 -25.78 -22.72 -7.66
N ALA A 75 -26.52 -21.61 -7.57
CA ALA A 75 -27.35 -21.28 -6.40
C ALA A 75 -28.74 -20.90 -6.88
N ASP A 76 -29.75 -21.46 -6.27
CA ASP A 76 -31.16 -21.22 -6.61
C ASP A 76 -31.73 -19.96 -5.95
N SER A 77 -30.96 -19.26 -5.10
CA SER A 77 -31.44 -18.13 -4.30
C SER A 77 -30.37 -17.07 -4.00
N SER A 78 -30.84 -15.87 -3.67
CA SER A 78 -29.99 -14.84 -3.08
C SER A 78 -29.40 -15.32 -1.75
N PRO A 79 -28.16 -14.92 -1.39
CA PRO A 79 -27.56 -15.32 -0.12
C PRO A 79 -28.34 -14.79 1.09
N SER A 80 -28.31 -15.53 2.19
CA SER A 80 -28.70 -15.03 3.51
C SER A 80 -27.58 -14.24 4.16
N ASP A 81 -26.34 -14.70 3.94
CA ASP A 81 -25.15 -14.16 4.58
C ASP A 81 -23.98 -14.05 3.57
N LEU A 82 -23.20 -12.98 3.73
CA LEU A 82 -21.93 -12.77 3.02
C LEU A 82 -20.76 -12.96 3.98
N VAL A 83 -19.72 -13.64 3.54
CA VAL A 83 -18.51 -13.85 4.34
C VAL A 83 -17.62 -12.63 4.28
N LEU A 84 -17.41 -11.96 5.41
CA LEU A 84 -16.50 -10.83 5.54
C LEU A 84 -15.07 -11.29 5.86
N ASP A 85 -14.92 -12.29 6.73
CA ASP A 85 -13.62 -12.92 7.04
C ASP A 85 -13.75 -14.43 7.11
N GLY A 86 -12.63 -15.13 6.84
CA GLY A 86 -12.55 -16.58 6.81
C GLY A 86 -12.78 -17.19 5.43
N GLN A 87 -12.88 -16.38 4.36
CA GLN A 87 -13.07 -16.86 2.98
C GLN A 87 -12.11 -18.00 2.63
N GLN A 88 -10.81 -17.81 2.82
CA GLN A 88 -9.80 -18.80 2.43
C GLN A 88 -9.99 -20.14 3.17
N ARG A 89 -10.29 -20.05 4.46
CA ARG A 89 -10.55 -21.21 5.34
C ARG A 89 -11.81 -21.96 4.93
N LEU A 90 -12.91 -21.23 4.74
CA LEU A 90 -14.18 -21.82 4.33
C LEU A 90 -14.11 -22.42 2.92
N THR A 91 -13.47 -21.74 1.97
CA THR A 91 -13.27 -22.27 0.60
C THR A 91 -12.44 -23.54 0.62
N SER A 92 -11.35 -23.57 1.41
CA SER A 92 -10.49 -24.75 1.53
C SER A 92 -11.22 -25.91 2.22
N ALA A 93 -11.95 -25.64 3.30
CA ALA A 93 -12.73 -26.66 3.99
C ALA A 93 -13.86 -27.22 3.09
N TYR A 94 -14.57 -26.35 2.37
CA TYR A 94 -15.61 -26.76 1.43
C TYR A 94 -15.03 -27.64 0.33
N SER A 95 -14.00 -27.16 -0.36
CA SER A 95 -13.40 -27.89 -1.50
C SER A 95 -12.78 -29.23 -1.10
N ALA A 96 -12.12 -29.29 0.07
CA ALA A 96 -11.39 -30.48 0.51
C ALA A 96 -12.24 -31.50 1.28
N LEU A 97 -13.27 -31.05 2.03
CA LEU A 97 -14.04 -31.90 2.94
C LEU A 97 -15.50 -32.16 2.50
N TYR A 98 -15.97 -31.44 1.47
CA TYR A 98 -17.36 -31.53 1.00
C TYR A 98 -17.50 -31.53 -0.53
N GLY A 99 -16.56 -30.90 -1.26
CA GLY A 99 -16.58 -30.73 -2.70
C GLY A 99 -16.49 -32.04 -3.49
N GLU A 100 -17.09 -32.09 -4.68
CA GLU A 100 -17.13 -33.29 -5.52
C GLU A 100 -15.95 -33.42 -6.51
N GLY A 101 -15.11 -32.41 -6.62
CA GLY A 101 -14.00 -32.36 -7.57
C GLY A 101 -12.62 -32.30 -6.93
N ALA A 102 -11.59 -32.52 -7.74
CA ALA A 102 -10.22 -32.25 -7.32
C ALA A 102 -10.05 -30.76 -7.00
N VAL A 103 -9.47 -30.47 -5.85
CA VAL A 103 -9.27 -29.13 -5.32
C VAL A 103 -8.22 -28.39 -6.16
N ARG A 104 -8.59 -27.27 -6.74
CA ARG A 104 -7.65 -26.37 -7.39
C ARG A 104 -6.83 -25.65 -6.33
N THR A 105 -5.52 -25.76 -6.34
CA THR A 105 -4.62 -25.13 -5.38
C THR A 105 -3.28 -24.77 -6.04
N ARG A 106 -2.27 -24.43 -5.26
CA ARG A 106 -0.94 -24.05 -5.75
C ARG A 106 0.15 -24.77 -4.97
N THR A 107 1.31 -24.93 -5.61
CA THR A 107 2.54 -25.29 -4.91
C THR A 107 3.07 -24.10 -4.11
N ASP A 108 4.05 -24.32 -3.24
CA ASP A 108 4.86 -23.31 -2.55
C ASP A 108 5.45 -22.25 -3.51
N LYS A 109 5.77 -22.66 -4.75
CA LYS A 109 6.29 -21.82 -5.83
C LYS A 109 5.19 -21.13 -6.66
N GLY A 110 3.93 -21.21 -6.25
CA GLY A 110 2.79 -20.56 -6.89
C GLY A 110 2.26 -21.23 -8.16
N LYS A 111 2.78 -22.41 -8.58
CA LYS A 111 2.27 -23.16 -9.73
C LYS A 111 0.90 -23.76 -9.40
N GLU A 112 -0.10 -23.53 -10.26
CA GLU A 112 -1.44 -24.10 -10.14
C GLU A 112 -1.41 -25.63 -10.30
N ILE A 113 -2.09 -26.32 -9.38
CA ILE A 113 -2.22 -27.78 -9.33
C ILE A 113 -3.63 -28.16 -8.88
N TYR A 114 -4.00 -29.44 -9.13
CA TYR A 114 -5.27 -30.02 -8.69
C TYR A 114 -5.00 -31.22 -7.80
N ARG A 115 -5.64 -31.28 -6.61
CA ARG A 115 -5.37 -32.25 -5.56
C ARG A 115 -6.63 -32.89 -5.01
N TRP A 116 -6.52 -34.16 -4.61
CA TRP A 116 -7.43 -34.85 -3.72
C TRP A 116 -6.77 -35.05 -2.37
N TYR A 117 -7.55 -34.97 -1.32
CA TYR A 117 -7.04 -35.13 0.05
C TYR A 117 -7.58 -36.43 0.65
N TYR A 118 -6.67 -37.20 1.22
CA TYR A 118 -6.95 -38.45 1.89
C TYR A 118 -6.34 -38.43 3.28
N ILE A 119 -6.89 -39.25 4.21
CA ILE A 119 -6.29 -39.50 5.50
C ILE A 119 -6.02 -41.00 5.68
N SER A 120 -4.78 -41.34 6.07
CA SER A 120 -4.42 -42.71 6.41
C SER A 120 -5.07 -43.11 7.72
N ILE A 121 -5.86 -44.19 7.72
CA ILE A 121 -6.54 -44.71 8.91
C ILE A 121 -5.50 -45.10 9.97
N GLU A 122 -4.47 -45.81 9.57
CA GLU A 122 -3.41 -46.32 10.44
C GLU A 122 -2.61 -45.16 11.09
N GLN A 123 -2.12 -44.24 10.26
CA GLN A 123 -1.34 -43.09 10.78
C GLN A 123 -2.19 -42.15 11.61
N ALA A 124 -3.47 -42.00 11.28
CA ALA A 124 -4.38 -41.14 12.05
C ALA A 124 -4.66 -41.70 13.45
N LEU A 125 -4.57 -43.01 13.65
CA LEU A 125 -4.75 -43.67 14.94
C LEU A 125 -3.45 -43.73 15.77
N ASN A 126 -2.29 -43.59 15.12
CA ASN A 126 -1.00 -43.58 15.81
C ASN A 126 -0.84 -42.29 16.64
N ALA A 127 -0.71 -42.44 17.94
CA ALA A 127 -0.57 -41.31 18.87
C ALA A 127 0.77 -40.54 18.73
N ASP A 128 1.81 -41.24 18.23
CA ASP A 128 3.15 -40.69 18.07
C ASP A 128 3.37 -40.03 16.69
N ALA A 129 2.46 -40.24 15.73
CA ALA A 129 2.56 -39.65 14.39
C ALA A 129 2.03 -38.22 14.34
N ASP A 130 2.69 -37.35 13.53
CA ASP A 130 2.12 -36.03 13.24
C ASP A 130 0.86 -36.19 12.39
N ARG A 131 -0.21 -35.51 12.76
CA ARG A 131 -1.48 -35.51 12.02
C ARG A 131 -1.29 -35.03 10.58
N LEU A 132 -0.35 -34.13 10.34
CA LEU A 132 -0.04 -33.62 9.01
C LEU A 132 0.49 -34.73 8.09
N ASP A 133 1.26 -35.68 8.64
CA ASP A 133 1.80 -36.84 7.90
C ASP A 133 0.71 -37.83 7.55
N ALA A 134 -0.32 -37.97 8.38
CA ALA A 134 -1.48 -38.82 8.09
C ALA A 134 -2.34 -38.27 6.92
N ILE A 135 -2.20 -36.97 6.56
CA ILE A 135 -2.98 -36.32 5.49
C ILE A 135 -2.16 -36.29 4.21
N THR A 136 -2.59 -37.05 3.23
CA THR A 136 -1.92 -37.18 1.93
C THR A 136 -2.67 -36.38 0.87
N SER A 137 -1.93 -35.53 0.16
CA SER A 137 -2.39 -34.80 -1.01
C SER A 137 -1.94 -35.49 -2.28
N VAL A 138 -2.90 -35.96 -3.08
CA VAL A 138 -2.60 -36.70 -4.32
C VAL A 138 -3.01 -35.92 -5.57
N PRO A 139 -2.31 -36.07 -6.71
CA PRO A 139 -2.68 -35.39 -7.95
C PRO A 139 -4.11 -35.72 -8.42
N LYS A 140 -4.63 -34.94 -9.38
CA LYS A 140 -5.96 -35.15 -10.00
C LYS A 140 -6.13 -36.57 -10.53
N THR A 141 -5.04 -37.21 -10.97
CA THR A 141 -5.01 -38.62 -11.46
C THR A 141 -5.22 -39.66 -10.36
N LYS A 142 -5.22 -39.23 -9.08
CA LYS A 142 -5.25 -40.10 -7.90
C LYS A 142 -4.07 -41.13 -7.83
N GLN A 143 -2.97 -40.82 -8.52
CA GLN A 143 -1.74 -41.61 -8.46
C GLN A 143 -0.56 -40.77 -8.06
N VAL A 144 0.25 -41.23 -7.12
CA VAL A 144 1.55 -40.64 -6.77
C VAL A 144 2.62 -41.49 -7.43
N THR A 145 3.46 -40.88 -8.23
CA THR A 145 4.52 -41.56 -8.98
C THR A 145 5.89 -40.98 -8.63
N SER A 146 6.90 -41.82 -8.64
CA SER A 146 8.32 -41.48 -8.54
C SER A 146 9.07 -41.90 -9.82
N ASP A 147 10.38 -41.66 -9.87
CA ASP A 147 11.26 -42.00 -10.98
C ASP A 147 10.71 -41.55 -12.35
N PHE A 148 10.38 -40.23 -12.47
CA PHE A 148 9.80 -39.65 -13.68
C PHE A 148 8.52 -40.32 -14.19
N GLY A 149 7.71 -40.83 -13.26
CA GLY A 149 6.43 -41.48 -13.57
C GLY A 149 6.52 -42.98 -13.85
N ARG A 150 7.70 -43.60 -13.72
CA ARG A 150 7.91 -45.02 -13.98
C ARG A 150 7.47 -45.94 -12.86
N LYS A 151 7.49 -45.45 -11.61
CA LYS A 151 7.09 -46.19 -10.44
C LYS A 151 5.87 -45.56 -9.80
N VAL A 152 4.81 -46.34 -9.61
CA VAL A 152 3.62 -45.92 -8.87
C VAL A 152 3.86 -46.24 -7.40
N GLU A 153 3.91 -45.19 -6.56
CA GLU A 153 4.11 -45.30 -5.11
C GLU A 153 2.78 -45.43 -4.36
N LEU A 154 1.73 -44.77 -4.86
CA LEU A 154 0.38 -44.83 -4.30
C LEU A 154 -0.63 -44.71 -5.45
N ASP A 155 -1.60 -45.61 -5.47
CA ASP A 155 -2.70 -45.61 -6.43
C ASP A 155 -4.04 -45.65 -5.70
N LEU A 156 -4.83 -44.60 -5.86
CA LEU A 156 -6.16 -44.41 -5.25
C LEU A 156 -7.23 -44.21 -6.34
N THR A 157 -7.01 -44.77 -7.54
CA THR A 157 -7.90 -44.56 -8.69
C THR A 157 -9.25 -45.22 -8.56
N THR A 158 -9.35 -46.31 -7.76
CA THR A 158 -10.60 -47.04 -7.49
C THR A 158 -10.84 -47.14 -5.98
N ALA A 159 -12.08 -47.38 -5.58
CA ALA A 159 -12.45 -47.57 -4.18
C ALA A 159 -11.72 -48.74 -3.52
N GLU A 160 -11.54 -49.87 -4.26
CA GLU A 160 -10.81 -51.04 -3.77
C GLU A 160 -9.36 -50.69 -3.40
N LYS A 161 -8.69 -49.85 -4.23
CA LYS A 161 -7.33 -49.38 -3.95
C LYS A 161 -7.27 -48.40 -2.78
N GLU A 162 -8.32 -47.59 -2.57
CA GLU A 162 -8.45 -46.78 -1.36
C GLU A 162 -8.54 -47.65 -0.12
N TYR A 163 -9.28 -48.79 -0.20
CA TYR A 163 -9.40 -49.75 0.91
C TYR A 163 -8.07 -50.48 1.18
N GLU A 164 -7.42 -51.01 0.15
CA GLU A 164 -6.14 -51.72 0.25
C GLU A 164 -5.05 -50.81 0.87
N ALA A 165 -5.04 -49.52 0.49
CA ALA A 165 -4.11 -48.54 1.03
C ALA A 165 -4.55 -47.99 2.40
N LYS A 166 -5.73 -48.35 2.93
CA LYS A 166 -6.34 -47.80 4.14
C LYS A 166 -6.43 -46.27 4.13
N MET A 167 -6.74 -45.69 2.96
CA MET A 167 -6.80 -44.25 2.73
C MET A 167 -8.24 -43.79 2.61
N PHE A 168 -8.73 -43.11 3.64
CA PHE A 168 -10.08 -42.54 3.67
C PHE A 168 -10.15 -41.25 2.89
N PRO A 169 -11.07 -41.10 1.91
CA PRO A 169 -11.23 -39.87 1.13
C PRO A 169 -11.89 -38.76 1.96
N LEU A 170 -11.21 -37.61 2.12
CA LEU A 170 -11.68 -36.54 3.01
C LEU A 170 -12.88 -35.78 2.46
N ASN A 171 -13.09 -35.75 1.16
CA ASN A 171 -14.19 -35.03 0.53
C ASN A 171 -15.60 -35.61 0.84
N ILE A 172 -15.68 -36.78 1.47
CA ILE A 172 -16.93 -37.36 1.92
C ILE A 172 -17.16 -37.24 3.44
N ILE A 173 -16.15 -36.81 4.21
CA ILE A 173 -16.14 -36.91 5.68
C ILE A 173 -17.30 -36.13 6.35
N LEU A 174 -17.80 -35.06 5.69
CA LEU A 174 -18.93 -34.26 6.17
C LEU A 174 -20.28 -34.70 5.60
N ASP A 175 -20.33 -35.76 4.78
CA ASP A 175 -21.53 -36.36 4.26
C ASP A 175 -21.78 -37.70 4.94
N PRO A 176 -22.76 -37.80 5.87
CA PRO A 176 -23.01 -39.06 6.62
C PRO A 176 -23.38 -40.22 5.73
N THR A 177 -24.07 -39.98 4.62
CA THR A 177 -24.51 -41.02 3.69
C THR A 177 -23.33 -41.59 2.91
N LYS A 178 -22.51 -40.74 2.32
CA LYS A 178 -21.30 -41.15 1.58
C LYS A 178 -20.28 -41.83 2.51
N THR A 179 -20.10 -41.30 3.73
CA THR A 179 -19.23 -41.91 4.74
C THR A 179 -19.71 -43.30 5.15
N PHE A 180 -21.01 -43.48 5.39
CA PHE A 180 -21.59 -44.76 5.74
C PHE A 180 -21.47 -45.78 4.57
N GLN A 181 -21.70 -45.35 3.35
CA GLN A 181 -21.54 -46.20 2.16
C GLN A 181 -20.08 -46.67 2.01
N TRP A 182 -19.12 -45.77 2.19
CA TRP A 182 -17.69 -46.10 2.14
C TRP A 182 -17.30 -47.08 3.26
N GLU A 183 -17.78 -46.84 4.49
CA GLU A 183 -17.60 -47.74 5.65
C GLU A 183 -18.07 -49.18 5.35
N GLN A 184 -19.32 -49.32 4.86
CA GLN A 184 -19.87 -50.63 4.57
C GLN A 184 -19.08 -51.35 3.49
N ALA A 185 -18.68 -50.66 2.44
CA ALA A 185 -17.88 -51.24 1.36
C ALA A 185 -16.45 -51.60 1.82
N TYR A 186 -15.83 -50.74 2.67
CA TYR A 186 -14.51 -51.01 3.27
C TYR A 186 -14.53 -52.26 4.15
N LEU A 187 -15.50 -52.38 5.05
CA LEU A 187 -15.64 -53.57 5.92
C LEU A 187 -15.95 -54.82 5.13
N ALA A 188 -16.79 -54.72 4.10
CA ALA A 188 -17.12 -55.86 3.21
C ALA A 188 -15.89 -56.32 2.40
N HIS A 189 -15.04 -55.40 1.93
CA HIS A 189 -13.78 -55.70 1.23
C HIS A 189 -12.87 -56.62 2.06
N TYR A 190 -12.81 -56.39 3.37
CA TYR A 190 -12.04 -57.23 4.32
C TYR A 190 -12.87 -58.33 4.99
N GLY A 191 -14.04 -58.68 4.44
CA GLY A 191 -14.86 -59.78 4.96
C GLY A 191 -15.32 -59.58 6.42
N HIS A 192 -15.40 -58.34 6.90
CA HIS A 192 -15.75 -57.97 8.27
C HIS A 192 -14.81 -58.56 9.35
N GLU A 193 -13.52 -58.67 9.02
CA GLU A 193 -12.51 -59.11 9.99
C GLU A 193 -12.55 -58.24 11.26
N ALA A 194 -12.42 -58.91 12.44
CA ALA A 194 -12.61 -58.27 13.73
C ALA A 194 -11.60 -57.14 13.98
N ASP A 195 -10.32 -57.34 13.59
CA ASP A 195 -9.27 -56.32 13.78
C ASP A 195 -9.49 -55.10 12.89
N ILE A 196 -9.86 -55.30 11.64
CA ILE A 196 -10.19 -54.20 10.70
C ILE A 196 -11.45 -53.43 11.15
N SER A 197 -12.46 -54.17 11.61
CA SER A 197 -13.69 -53.58 12.11
C SER A 197 -13.42 -52.70 13.36
N LYS A 198 -12.53 -53.19 14.25
CA LYS A 198 -12.12 -52.42 15.42
C LYS A 198 -11.28 -51.20 15.03
N GLU A 199 -10.28 -51.37 14.16
CA GLU A 199 -9.44 -50.24 13.65
C GLU A 199 -10.32 -49.14 13.03
N TYR A 200 -11.29 -49.49 12.18
CA TYR A 200 -12.17 -48.53 11.59
C TYR A 200 -13.12 -47.87 12.63
N SER A 201 -13.63 -48.64 13.57
CA SER A 201 -14.46 -48.10 14.68
C SER A 201 -13.69 -47.07 15.51
N ASP A 202 -12.40 -47.34 15.81
CA ASP A 202 -11.51 -46.42 16.49
C ASP A 202 -11.26 -45.16 15.63
N PHE A 203 -11.01 -45.32 14.32
CA PHE A 203 -10.87 -44.21 13.37
C PHE A 203 -12.14 -43.35 13.30
N LYS A 204 -13.29 -44.01 13.17
CA LYS A 204 -14.59 -43.31 13.14
C LYS A 204 -14.82 -42.48 14.42
N SER A 205 -14.56 -43.05 15.58
CA SER A 205 -14.78 -42.41 16.86
C SER A 205 -13.80 -41.25 17.14
N ARG A 206 -12.52 -41.42 16.75
CA ARG A 206 -11.46 -40.44 17.04
C ARG A 206 -11.29 -39.38 15.95
N ILE A 207 -11.71 -39.65 14.70
CA ILE A 207 -11.47 -38.72 13.58
C ILE A 207 -12.79 -38.32 12.92
N VAL A 208 -13.59 -39.25 12.40
CA VAL A 208 -14.77 -38.91 11.60
C VAL A 208 -15.82 -38.18 12.42
N MET A 209 -16.16 -38.73 13.59
CA MET A 209 -17.21 -38.15 14.44
C MET A 209 -16.80 -36.75 15.00
N PRO A 210 -15.59 -36.50 15.50
CA PRO A 210 -15.14 -35.17 15.88
C PRO A 210 -15.18 -34.17 14.71
N VAL A 211 -14.76 -34.55 13.50
CA VAL A 211 -14.83 -33.67 12.31
C VAL A 211 -16.30 -33.34 11.96
N PHE A 212 -17.19 -34.31 12.02
CA PHE A 212 -18.61 -34.10 11.76
C PHE A 212 -19.26 -33.19 12.80
N GLN A 213 -18.80 -33.24 14.06
CA GLN A 213 -19.29 -32.39 15.15
C GLN A 213 -18.51 -31.08 15.28
N TYR A 214 -17.49 -30.85 14.45
CA TYR A 214 -16.62 -29.71 14.55
C TYR A 214 -17.38 -28.39 14.40
N LYS A 215 -17.10 -27.45 15.29
CA LYS A 215 -17.73 -26.13 15.30
C LYS A 215 -16.73 -25.02 15.03
N ILE A 216 -17.17 -24.04 14.29
CA ILE A 216 -16.41 -22.81 14.02
C ILE A 216 -17.13 -21.64 14.69
N PRO A 217 -16.42 -20.81 15.48
CA PRO A 217 -16.98 -19.57 15.98
C PRO A 217 -17.37 -18.64 14.82
N VAL A 218 -18.62 -18.21 14.80
CA VAL A 218 -19.17 -17.30 13.79
C VAL A 218 -19.55 -15.99 14.45
N ILE A 219 -18.97 -14.90 13.97
CA ILE A 219 -19.32 -13.55 14.36
C ILE A 219 -20.24 -12.99 13.28
N THR A 220 -21.48 -12.68 13.63
CA THR A 220 -22.45 -12.09 12.69
C THR A 220 -22.65 -10.62 13.04
N LEU A 221 -22.43 -9.73 12.07
CA LEU A 221 -22.76 -8.31 12.18
C LEU A 221 -24.27 -8.12 12.13
N GLU A 222 -24.74 -6.97 12.57
CA GLU A 222 -26.14 -6.61 12.43
C GLU A 222 -26.46 -6.15 11.00
N LYS A 223 -27.67 -6.36 10.56
CA LYS A 223 -28.13 -6.04 9.20
C LYS A 223 -27.95 -4.57 8.84
N ASP A 224 -28.08 -3.69 9.84
CA ASP A 224 -27.98 -2.24 9.70
C ASP A 224 -26.62 -1.68 10.12
N THR A 225 -25.58 -2.53 10.15
CA THR A 225 -24.21 -2.09 10.46
C THR A 225 -23.78 -1.00 9.47
N PRO A 226 -23.33 0.19 9.95
CA PRO A 226 -22.89 1.28 9.08
C PRO A 226 -21.72 0.85 8.18
N LYS A 227 -21.65 1.42 6.97
CA LYS A 227 -20.60 1.14 5.99
C LYS A 227 -19.20 1.32 6.58
N GLU A 228 -19.01 2.36 7.40
CA GLU A 228 -17.76 2.66 8.08
C GLU A 228 -17.32 1.56 9.04
N ALA A 229 -18.28 1.01 9.80
CA ALA A 229 -17.99 -0.08 10.74
C ALA A 229 -17.64 -1.36 10.00
N VAL A 230 -18.33 -1.68 8.90
CA VAL A 230 -17.98 -2.82 8.02
C VAL A 230 -16.56 -2.63 7.45
N CYS A 231 -16.21 -1.42 6.99
CA CYS A 231 -14.88 -1.10 6.51
C CYS A 231 -13.81 -1.30 7.59
N GLN A 232 -14.06 -0.81 8.81
CA GLN A 232 -13.14 -0.94 9.93
C GLN A 232 -12.91 -2.39 10.35
N VAL A 233 -13.99 -3.19 10.29
CA VAL A 233 -13.88 -4.64 10.51
C VAL A 233 -12.96 -5.29 9.49
N PHE A 234 -13.14 -4.99 8.20
CA PHE A 234 -12.28 -5.51 7.15
C PHE A 234 -10.81 -5.12 7.32
N GLU A 235 -10.53 -3.89 7.74
CA GLU A 235 -9.16 -3.43 7.99
C GLU A 235 -8.51 -4.14 9.18
N ASN A 236 -9.25 -4.33 10.27
CA ASN A 236 -8.73 -4.91 11.50
C ASN A 236 -8.51 -6.43 11.41
N VAL A 237 -9.34 -7.12 10.63
CA VAL A 237 -9.33 -8.59 10.55
C VAL A 237 -8.30 -9.11 9.56
N ASN A 238 -7.96 -8.35 8.53
CA ASN A 238 -6.99 -8.76 7.50
C ASN A 238 -5.52 -8.52 7.86
N GLN A 239 -5.10 -8.60 9.11
CA GLN A 239 -3.70 -8.38 9.55
C GLN A 239 -2.66 -9.36 8.95
N GLY A 240 -3.05 -10.33 8.15
CA GLY A 240 -2.17 -11.26 7.45
C GLY A 240 -2.40 -11.39 5.94
N GLY A 241 -3.21 -10.51 5.34
CA GLY A 241 -3.57 -10.52 3.93
C GLY A 241 -3.58 -9.13 3.29
N VAL A 242 -4.06 -9.02 2.05
CA VAL A 242 -4.30 -7.72 1.40
C VAL A 242 -5.41 -7.00 2.14
N SER A 243 -5.09 -5.86 2.76
CA SER A 243 -6.05 -5.03 3.48
C SER A 243 -7.13 -4.56 2.49
N LEU A 244 -8.40 -4.69 2.88
CA LEU A 244 -9.50 -4.16 2.09
C LEU A 244 -9.51 -2.65 2.26
N THR A 245 -9.18 -1.95 1.20
CA THR A 245 -9.11 -0.48 1.20
C THR A 245 -10.49 0.14 0.99
N VAL A 246 -10.60 1.43 1.25
CA VAL A 246 -11.81 2.22 0.91
C VAL A 246 -12.17 2.06 -0.57
N PHE A 247 -11.16 1.92 -1.43
CA PHE A 247 -11.35 1.75 -2.88
C PHE A 247 -12.11 0.45 -3.22
N GLU A 248 -11.77 -0.68 -2.61
CA GLU A 248 -12.48 -1.94 -2.85
C GLU A 248 -13.96 -1.86 -2.44
N LEU A 249 -14.25 -1.16 -1.34
CA LEU A 249 -15.64 -0.98 -0.91
C LEU A 249 -16.43 -0.06 -1.83
N VAL A 250 -15.85 1.06 -2.27
CA VAL A 250 -16.49 1.94 -3.26
C VAL A 250 -16.65 1.20 -4.60
N THR A 251 -15.68 0.37 -5.00
CA THR A 251 -15.78 -0.50 -6.17
C THR A 251 -17.01 -1.41 -6.08
N ALA A 252 -17.21 -2.04 -4.93
CA ALA A 252 -18.36 -2.90 -4.69
C ALA A 252 -19.70 -2.13 -4.71
N ILE A 253 -19.71 -0.92 -4.16
CA ILE A 253 -20.92 -0.05 -4.17
C ILE A 253 -21.25 0.36 -5.61
N PHE A 254 -20.27 0.81 -6.39
CA PHE A 254 -20.50 1.23 -7.79
C PHE A 254 -20.84 0.06 -8.71
N ALA A 255 -20.36 -1.14 -8.41
CA ALA A 255 -20.74 -2.34 -9.13
C ALA A 255 -22.25 -2.65 -9.06
N MET A 256 -22.95 -2.20 -8.01
CA MET A 256 -24.42 -2.31 -7.91
C MET A 256 -25.15 -1.42 -8.94
N GLU A 257 -24.49 -0.39 -9.44
CA GLU A 257 -24.97 0.50 -10.49
C GLU A 257 -24.33 0.16 -11.85
N ASP A 258 -23.88 -1.08 -12.03
CA ASP A 258 -23.22 -1.62 -13.23
C ASP A 258 -22.00 -0.80 -13.70
N PHE A 259 -21.24 -0.26 -12.75
CA PHE A 259 -20.01 0.47 -13.02
C PHE A 259 -18.77 -0.25 -12.48
N ASP A 260 -17.82 -0.53 -13.34
CA ASP A 260 -16.53 -1.15 -12.98
C ASP A 260 -15.50 -0.06 -12.66
N LEU A 261 -15.46 0.34 -11.38
CA LEU A 261 -14.51 1.34 -10.89
C LEU A 261 -13.05 0.88 -11.01
N ARG A 262 -12.77 -0.42 -10.87
CA ARG A 262 -11.41 -0.96 -10.98
C ARG A 262 -10.87 -0.79 -12.40
N LYS A 263 -11.66 -1.16 -13.38
CA LYS A 263 -11.30 -1.00 -14.80
C LYS A 263 -11.14 0.48 -15.17
N ASP A 264 -12.03 1.36 -14.69
CA ASP A 264 -11.92 2.81 -14.91
C ASP A 264 -10.63 3.37 -14.29
N TRP A 265 -10.29 2.95 -13.05
CA TRP A 265 -9.05 3.35 -12.40
C TRP A 265 -7.79 2.85 -13.15
N GLU A 266 -7.78 1.60 -13.60
CA GLU A 266 -6.66 1.04 -14.38
C GLU A 266 -6.42 1.84 -15.66
N GLN A 267 -7.48 2.20 -16.38
CA GLN A 267 -7.39 3.04 -17.57
C GLN A 267 -6.88 4.45 -17.24
N ARG A 268 -7.39 5.09 -16.18
CA ARG A 268 -6.91 6.40 -15.74
C ARG A 268 -5.46 6.35 -15.28
N SER A 269 -5.11 5.35 -14.50
CA SER A 269 -3.74 5.17 -14.01
C SER A 269 -2.76 5.03 -15.17
N ALA A 270 -3.09 4.24 -16.17
CA ALA A 270 -2.26 4.09 -17.37
C ALA A 270 -2.16 5.37 -18.21
N THR A 271 -3.18 6.23 -18.20
CA THR A 271 -3.22 7.45 -19.02
C THR A 271 -2.60 8.66 -18.32
N TYR A 272 -2.87 8.84 -17.02
CA TYR A 272 -2.56 10.08 -16.28
C TYR A 272 -1.54 9.90 -15.17
N PHE A 273 -1.35 8.69 -14.63
CA PHE A 273 -0.57 8.44 -13.41
C PHE A 273 0.61 7.48 -13.64
N ASN A 274 1.09 7.36 -14.87
CA ASN A 274 2.20 6.47 -15.23
C ASN A 274 3.57 7.18 -15.30
N ASP A 275 3.64 8.48 -15.02
CA ASP A 275 4.89 9.23 -14.99
C ASP A 275 5.62 9.07 -13.64
N ASP A 276 6.88 9.53 -13.58
CA ASP A 276 7.74 9.37 -12.41
C ASP A 276 7.26 10.16 -11.18
N LEU A 277 6.38 11.16 -11.34
CA LEU A 277 5.86 11.97 -10.25
C LEU A 277 4.49 11.47 -9.79
N LEU A 278 3.54 11.30 -10.73
CA LEU A 278 2.16 10.97 -10.38
C LEU A 278 1.91 9.49 -10.07
N ASN A 279 2.85 8.58 -10.38
CA ASN A 279 2.73 7.16 -10.03
C ASN A 279 2.63 6.87 -8.51
N VAL A 280 2.76 7.90 -7.70
CA VAL A 280 2.54 7.85 -6.26
C VAL A 280 1.07 7.90 -5.88
N VAL A 281 0.22 8.44 -6.76
CA VAL A 281 -1.22 8.63 -6.49
C VAL A 281 -1.91 7.27 -6.49
N THR A 282 -2.49 6.93 -5.36
CA THR A 282 -3.27 5.69 -5.21
C THR A 282 -4.72 5.89 -5.63
N SER A 283 -5.42 4.79 -5.88
CA SER A 283 -6.87 4.81 -6.14
C SER A 283 -7.66 5.46 -5.00
N THR A 284 -7.22 5.27 -3.75
CA THR A 284 -7.83 5.89 -2.57
C THR A 284 -7.59 7.40 -2.53
N ASP A 285 -6.38 7.87 -2.88
CA ASP A 285 -6.09 9.31 -2.98
C ASP A 285 -6.97 9.99 -4.04
N PHE A 286 -7.15 9.32 -5.18
CA PHE A 286 -8.02 9.82 -6.24
C PHE A 286 -9.48 9.91 -5.81
N LEU A 287 -10.02 8.90 -5.12
CA LEU A 287 -11.37 8.94 -4.58
C LEU A 287 -11.52 10.03 -3.51
N THR A 288 -10.51 10.22 -2.66
CA THR A 288 -10.49 11.27 -1.64
C THR A 288 -10.55 12.66 -2.31
N ALA A 289 -9.75 12.87 -3.34
CA ALA A 289 -9.75 14.12 -4.12
C ALA A 289 -11.10 14.34 -4.84
N CYS A 290 -11.67 13.28 -5.42
CA CYS A 290 -12.98 13.35 -6.07
C CYS A 290 -14.09 13.70 -5.08
N THR A 291 -14.07 13.10 -3.89
CA THR A 291 -15.01 13.40 -2.80
C THR A 291 -14.89 14.85 -2.35
N LEU A 292 -13.65 15.33 -2.16
CA LEU A 292 -13.38 16.71 -1.77
C LEU A 292 -13.90 17.70 -2.82
N LEU A 293 -13.65 17.43 -4.10
CA LEU A 293 -14.14 18.24 -5.21
C LEU A 293 -15.67 18.27 -5.28
N ALA A 294 -16.31 17.11 -5.18
CA ALA A 294 -17.76 16.97 -5.19
C ALA A 294 -18.40 17.72 -4.00
N ALA A 295 -17.87 17.55 -2.80
CA ALA A 295 -18.35 18.26 -1.61
C ALA A 295 -18.20 19.78 -1.73
N TYR A 296 -17.08 20.25 -2.26
CA TYR A 296 -16.85 21.68 -2.49
C TYR A 296 -17.85 22.29 -3.48
N LYS A 297 -18.13 21.57 -4.57
CA LYS A 297 -19.10 22.04 -5.60
C LYS A 297 -20.55 21.89 -5.19
N GLY A 298 -20.87 20.91 -4.38
CA GLY A 298 -22.23 20.62 -3.93
C GLY A 298 -22.81 21.61 -2.92
N LYS A 299 -22.04 22.62 -2.48
CA LYS A 299 -22.42 23.64 -1.48
C LYS A 299 -22.85 23.07 -0.12
N ASN A 300 -22.55 21.82 0.16
CA ASN A 300 -22.77 21.15 1.44
C ASN A 300 -21.61 21.45 2.40
N VAL A 301 -21.65 20.86 3.60
CA VAL A 301 -20.46 20.84 4.48
C VAL A 301 -19.33 20.13 3.75
N VAL A 302 -18.26 20.85 3.44
CA VAL A 302 -17.11 20.26 2.73
C VAL A 302 -16.41 19.29 3.67
N SER A 303 -16.28 18.03 3.25
CA SER A 303 -15.59 16.98 3.99
C SER A 303 -15.09 15.90 3.01
N CYS A 304 -13.98 15.27 3.35
CA CYS A 304 -13.43 14.13 2.60
C CYS A 304 -12.87 13.05 3.54
N LYS A 305 -13.46 12.94 4.73
CA LYS A 305 -13.12 11.87 5.66
C LYS A 305 -13.50 10.52 5.05
N LYS A 306 -12.93 9.46 5.57
CA LYS A 306 -13.19 8.09 5.11
C LYS A 306 -14.68 7.78 4.89
N LYS A 307 -15.55 8.20 5.84
CA LYS A 307 -17.01 8.04 5.70
C LYS A 307 -17.58 8.75 4.48
N ASP A 308 -17.04 9.93 4.15
CA ASP A 308 -17.55 10.73 3.02
C ASP A 308 -17.13 10.09 1.69
N VAL A 309 -15.90 9.52 1.64
CA VAL A 309 -15.43 8.74 0.48
C VAL A 309 -16.31 7.50 0.27
N LEU A 310 -16.69 6.80 1.32
CA LEU A 310 -17.60 5.63 1.25
C LEU A 310 -19.02 6.03 0.81
N ASN A 311 -19.41 7.29 0.98
CA ASN A 311 -20.70 7.83 0.58
C ASN A 311 -20.63 8.62 -0.74
N LEU A 312 -19.48 8.61 -1.44
CA LEU A 312 -19.35 9.20 -2.78
C LEU A 312 -20.38 8.57 -3.72
N LYS A 313 -21.14 9.40 -4.42
CA LYS A 313 -22.13 8.93 -5.39
C LYS A 313 -21.44 8.65 -6.74
N LEU A 314 -21.88 7.61 -7.43
CA LEU A 314 -21.38 7.29 -8.76
C LEU A 314 -21.59 8.45 -9.76
N ALA A 315 -22.71 9.17 -9.64
CA ALA A 315 -23.00 10.35 -10.47
C ALA A 315 -21.95 11.45 -10.30
N ASP A 316 -21.52 11.72 -9.04
CA ASP A 316 -20.48 12.71 -8.74
C ASP A 316 -19.10 12.25 -9.27
N TYR A 317 -18.79 10.95 -9.06
CA TYR A 317 -17.56 10.37 -9.63
C TYR A 317 -17.51 10.53 -11.14
N LYS A 318 -18.57 10.13 -11.86
CA LYS A 318 -18.65 10.25 -13.33
C LYS A 318 -18.54 11.70 -13.79
N THR A 319 -19.09 12.64 -13.02
CA THR A 319 -19.05 14.06 -13.34
C THR A 319 -17.66 14.65 -13.21
N TYR A 320 -16.92 14.27 -12.17
CA TYR A 320 -15.68 14.99 -11.82
C TYR A 320 -14.40 14.25 -12.13
N ALA A 321 -14.42 12.92 -12.31
CA ALA A 321 -13.21 12.12 -12.42
C ALA A 321 -12.32 12.52 -13.63
N ALA A 322 -12.90 12.88 -14.78
CA ALA A 322 -12.13 13.30 -15.94
C ALA A 322 -11.42 14.65 -15.70
N ALA A 323 -12.16 15.66 -15.23
CA ALA A 323 -11.60 16.97 -14.91
C ALA A 323 -10.53 16.89 -13.81
N LEU A 324 -10.74 16.03 -12.80
CA LEU A 324 -9.80 15.80 -11.74
C LEU A 324 -8.50 15.13 -12.22
N SER A 325 -8.58 14.22 -13.20
CA SER A 325 -7.38 13.62 -13.81
C SER A 325 -6.50 14.69 -14.48
N GLU A 326 -7.12 15.64 -15.20
CA GLU A 326 -6.42 16.80 -15.76
C GLU A 326 -5.88 17.73 -14.64
N GLY A 327 -6.61 17.87 -13.53
CA GLY A 327 -6.14 18.62 -12.37
C GLY A 327 -4.89 18.03 -11.73
N PHE A 328 -4.75 16.71 -11.67
CA PHE A 328 -3.52 16.06 -11.22
C PHE A 328 -2.36 16.31 -12.19
N ARG A 329 -2.62 16.30 -13.51
CA ARG A 329 -1.59 16.60 -14.51
C ARG A 329 -1.10 18.03 -14.38
N GLU A 330 -2.00 19.00 -14.24
CA GLU A 330 -1.63 20.41 -14.00
C GLU A 330 -0.86 20.59 -12.68
N ALA A 331 -1.21 19.81 -11.63
CA ALA A 331 -0.45 19.79 -10.39
C ALA A 331 0.99 19.27 -10.60
N SER A 332 1.17 18.24 -11.43
CA SER A 332 2.49 17.76 -11.83
C SER A 332 3.30 18.83 -12.58
N ASP A 333 2.67 19.54 -13.51
CA ASP A 333 3.32 20.61 -14.26
C ASP A 333 3.75 21.78 -13.34
N LEU A 334 2.91 22.17 -12.37
CA LEU A 334 3.27 23.15 -11.36
C LEU A 334 4.44 22.70 -10.49
N LEU A 335 4.50 21.44 -10.10
CA LEU A 335 5.61 20.88 -9.33
C LEU A 335 6.89 20.78 -10.15
N ALA A 336 6.79 20.49 -11.44
CA ALA A 336 7.92 20.50 -12.37
C ALA A 336 8.51 21.92 -12.53
N GLU A 337 7.66 22.97 -12.55
CA GLU A 337 8.12 24.37 -12.49
C GLU A 337 8.91 24.66 -11.20
N GLU A 338 8.57 23.97 -10.11
CA GLU A 338 9.27 24.04 -8.80
C GLU A 338 10.43 23.04 -8.68
N ARG A 339 10.81 22.37 -9.79
CA ARG A 339 11.92 21.39 -9.87
C ARG A 339 11.71 20.13 -9.05
N ILE A 340 10.45 19.70 -8.89
CA ILE A 340 10.08 18.42 -8.30
C ILE A 340 9.60 17.53 -9.44
N PHE A 341 10.40 16.51 -9.82
CA PHE A 341 10.20 15.74 -11.05
C PHE A 341 9.82 14.28 -10.81
N ALA A 342 10.06 13.75 -9.61
CA ALA A 342 9.85 12.35 -9.33
C ALA A 342 9.33 12.12 -7.91
N ARG A 343 8.65 10.99 -7.72
CA ARG A 343 8.08 10.54 -6.43
C ARG A 343 9.01 10.73 -5.24
N ARG A 344 10.29 10.38 -5.40
CA ARG A 344 11.28 10.46 -4.31
C ARG A 344 11.57 11.89 -3.85
N GLU A 345 11.24 12.89 -4.67
CA GLU A 345 11.50 14.31 -4.41
C GLU A 345 10.30 15.05 -3.87
N ILE A 346 9.10 14.49 -4.03
CA ILE A 346 7.88 15.09 -3.47
C ILE A 346 8.04 15.20 -1.96
N PRO A 347 7.96 16.43 -1.38
CA PRO A 347 7.99 16.63 0.06
C PRO A 347 6.89 15.87 0.79
N TYR A 348 5.63 16.11 0.40
CA TYR A 348 4.43 15.45 0.92
C TYR A 348 3.55 14.96 -0.23
N THR A 349 3.44 13.64 -0.38
CA THR A 349 2.54 13.05 -1.40
C THR A 349 1.08 13.38 -1.11
N THR A 350 0.72 13.50 0.16
CA THR A 350 -0.62 13.87 0.63
C THR A 350 -1.05 15.27 0.19
N GLN A 351 -0.10 16.19 -0.04
CA GLN A 351 -0.41 17.55 -0.51
C GLN A 351 -0.83 17.59 -2.00
N LEU A 352 -0.57 16.50 -2.76
CA LEU A 352 -1.06 16.38 -4.14
C LEU A 352 -2.59 16.38 -4.21
N ILE A 353 -3.27 15.84 -3.20
CA ILE A 353 -4.74 15.75 -3.18
C ILE A 353 -5.39 17.14 -3.25
N PRO A 354 -5.17 18.05 -2.28
CA PRO A 354 -5.74 19.39 -2.36
C PRO A 354 -5.17 20.20 -3.52
N LEU A 355 -3.90 20.00 -3.92
CA LEU A 355 -3.31 20.68 -5.07
C LEU A 355 -4.04 20.32 -6.36
N ALA A 356 -4.31 19.05 -6.62
CA ALA A 356 -5.04 18.60 -7.80
C ALA A 356 -6.48 19.13 -7.83
N VAL A 357 -7.16 19.18 -6.68
CA VAL A 357 -8.51 19.77 -6.57
C VAL A 357 -8.47 21.26 -6.88
N LEU A 358 -7.50 22.00 -6.33
CA LEU A 358 -7.30 23.44 -6.64
C LEU A 358 -7.01 23.65 -8.13
N CYS A 359 -6.13 22.84 -8.73
CA CYS A 359 -5.84 22.90 -10.16
C CYS A 359 -7.10 22.65 -11.01
N THR A 360 -7.91 21.64 -10.64
CA THR A 360 -9.18 21.36 -11.33
C THR A 360 -10.12 22.57 -11.30
N LEU A 361 -10.33 23.15 -10.12
CA LEU A 361 -11.18 24.33 -9.94
C LEU A 361 -10.67 25.56 -10.72
N LEU A 362 -9.37 25.71 -10.82
CA LEU A 362 -8.74 26.82 -11.54
C LEU A 362 -8.72 26.61 -13.06
N LEU A 363 -8.60 25.37 -13.54
CA LEU A 363 -8.74 25.02 -14.95
C LEU A 363 -10.15 25.33 -15.44
N GLU A 364 -11.17 24.92 -14.71
CA GLU A 364 -12.57 25.20 -15.04
C GLU A 364 -12.90 26.70 -15.10
N LYS A 365 -12.28 27.48 -14.23
CA LYS A 365 -12.42 28.94 -14.20
C LYS A 365 -11.48 29.65 -15.18
N HIS A 366 -10.68 28.94 -15.97
CA HIS A 366 -9.63 29.48 -16.86
C HIS A 366 -8.62 30.41 -16.16
N ARG A 367 -8.38 30.21 -14.86
CA ARG A 367 -7.52 31.07 -14.02
C ARG A 367 -6.11 30.53 -13.78
N ILE A 368 -5.87 29.25 -14.08
CA ILE A 368 -4.59 28.58 -13.74
C ILE A 368 -3.37 29.23 -14.42
N LYS A 369 -3.55 29.85 -15.59
CA LYS A 369 -2.47 30.54 -16.34
C LYS A 369 -2.10 31.91 -15.78
N SER A 370 -2.86 32.47 -14.85
CA SER A 370 -2.56 33.76 -14.23
C SER A 370 -1.32 33.67 -13.35
N SER A 371 -0.33 34.55 -13.59
CA SER A 371 0.92 34.60 -12.80
C SER A 371 0.65 34.82 -11.31
N ASN A 372 -0.27 35.69 -10.94
CA ASN A 372 -0.65 35.93 -9.56
C ASN A 372 -1.27 34.72 -8.90
N VAL A 373 -2.15 33.99 -9.62
CA VAL A 373 -2.75 32.74 -9.13
C VAL A 373 -1.69 31.69 -8.91
N LYS A 374 -0.81 31.46 -9.90
CA LYS A 374 0.31 30.52 -9.78
C LYS A 374 1.21 30.87 -8.59
N GLN A 375 1.56 32.13 -8.42
CA GLN A 375 2.40 32.59 -7.31
C GLN A 375 1.76 32.29 -5.94
N ARG A 376 0.46 32.54 -5.79
CA ARG A 376 -0.26 32.26 -4.53
C ARG A 376 -0.37 30.75 -4.25
N ILE A 377 -0.62 29.93 -5.28
CA ILE A 377 -0.63 28.45 -5.15
C ILE A 377 0.75 27.94 -4.73
N LYS A 378 1.82 28.42 -5.36
CA LYS A 378 3.19 28.07 -4.99
C LYS A 378 3.54 28.50 -3.56
N GLN A 379 3.14 29.70 -3.16
CA GLN A 379 3.31 30.19 -1.78
C GLN A 379 2.58 29.27 -0.78
N TRP A 380 1.32 28.93 -1.03
CA TRP A 380 0.58 27.98 -0.20
C TRP A 380 1.27 26.62 -0.14
N TYR A 381 1.72 26.10 -1.28
CA TYR A 381 2.42 24.82 -1.35
C TYR A 381 3.69 24.83 -0.47
N TRP A 382 4.54 25.83 -0.64
CA TRP A 382 5.78 25.95 0.12
C TRP A 382 5.55 26.22 1.62
N CYS A 383 4.49 26.93 1.97
CA CYS A 383 4.07 27.06 3.36
C CYS A 383 3.69 25.70 3.97
N GLY A 384 3.03 24.82 3.22
CA GLY A 384 2.74 23.45 3.64
C GLY A 384 4.01 22.62 3.87
N VAL A 385 4.99 22.75 2.97
CA VAL A 385 6.27 22.02 3.01
C VAL A 385 7.16 22.49 4.16
N PHE A 386 7.49 23.78 4.20
CA PHE A 386 8.43 24.33 5.20
C PHE A 386 7.82 24.51 6.58
N GLY A 387 6.50 24.66 6.65
CA GLY A 387 5.76 24.60 7.91
C GLY A 387 5.57 23.17 8.43
N GLU A 388 5.99 22.15 7.69
CA GLU A 388 5.86 20.73 8.03
C GLU A 388 4.41 20.33 8.38
N LEU A 389 3.42 20.86 7.64
CA LEU A 389 2.00 20.81 8.01
C LEU A 389 1.22 19.61 7.46
N TYR A 390 1.84 18.76 6.63
CA TYR A 390 1.19 17.62 5.96
C TYR A 390 1.65 16.24 6.46
N GLY A 391 2.23 16.19 7.65
CA GLY A 391 2.76 14.93 8.22
C GLY A 391 1.70 14.00 8.80
N SER A 392 0.54 14.51 9.22
CA SER A 392 -0.55 13.71 9.84
C SER A 392 -1.89 14.47 9.82
N ALA A 393 -3.01 13.76 10.03
CA ALA A 393 -4.37 14.30 10.14
C ALA A 393 -4.77 15.20 8.95
N ASN A 394 -4.60 14.71 7.74
CA ASN A 394 -4.62 15.53 6.53
C ASN A 394 -6.01 15.91 6.01
N GLU A 395 -7.08 15.11 6.28
CA GLU A 395 -8.39 15.34 5.66
C GLU A 395 -9.00 16.71 6.03
N THR A 396 -8.89 17.10 7.30
CA THR A 396 -9.35 18.43 7.74
C THR A 396 -8.52 19.55 7.09
N ARG A 397 -7.22 19.31 6.89
CA ARG A 397 -6.34 20.27 6.23
C ARG A 397 -6.68 20.42 4.75
N TYR A 398 -6.93 19.31 4.05
CA TYR A 398 -7.36 19.35 2.63
C TYR A 398 -8.59 20.26 2.44
N VAL A 399 -9.59 20.10 3.32
CA VAL A 399 -10.81 20.92 3.28
C VAL A 399 -10.48 22.39 3.53
N ASN A 400 -9.75 22.70 4.62
CA ASN A 400 -9.38 24.06 4.97
C ASN A 400 -8.57 24.73 3.86
N ASP A 401 -7.69 23.99 3.21
CA ASP A 401 -6.83 24.51 2.16
C ASP A 401 -7.61 24.75 0.86
N VAL A 402 -8.44 23.81 0.41
CA VAL A 402 -9.24 24.04 -0.81
C VAL A 402 -10.19 25.22 -0.63
N VAL A 403 -10.92 25.28 0.48
CA VAL A 403 -11.85 26.38 0.76
C VAL A 403 -11.12 27.70 0.98
N GLY A 404 -10.04 27.68 1.78
CA GLY A 404 -9.28 28.87 2.16
C GLY A 404 -8.50 29.45 0.99
N VAL A 405 -7.83 28.61 0.20
CA VAL A 405 -7.06 29.07 -0.97
C VAL A 405 -7.97 29.67 -2.03
N MET A 406 -9.10 29.00 -2.35
CA MET A 406 -10.06 29.54 -3.33
C MET A 406 -10.62 30.89 -2.87
N ARG A 407 -10.96 31.02 -1.57
CA ARG A 407 -11.39 32.30 -1.00
C ARG A 407 -10.30 33.38 -1.10
N TRP A 408 -9.06 33.01 -0.78
CA TRP A 408 -7.92 33.93 -0.87
C TRP A 408 -7.65 34.40 -2.30
N LEU A 409 -7.78 33.51 -3.28
CA LEU A 409 -7.66 33.85 -4.70
C LEU A 409 -8.77 34.80 -5.18
N ASP A 410 -9.91 34.81 -4.51
CA ASP A 410 -11.05 35.71 -4.76
C ASP A 410 -10.97 37.01 -3.91
N GLY A 411 -9.84 37.27 -3.23
CA GLY A 411 -9.59 38.49 -2.46
C GLY A 411 -9.91 38.42 -0.98
N GLY A 412 -10.25 37.24 -0.46
CA GLY A 412 -10.46 36.99 0.96
C GLY A 412 -9.18 36.79 1.76
N ASP A 413 -9.33 36.34 3.03
CA ASP A 413 -8.25 36.14 3.98
C ASP A 413 -7.25 35.05 3.54
N LEU A 414 -6.04 35.11 4.11
CA LEU A 414 -5.01 34.08 3.93
C LEU A 414 -5.53 32.70 4.40
N PRO A 415 -5.25 31.61 3.65
CA PRO A 415 -5.60 30.28 4.09
C PRO A 415 -4.83 29.88 5.35
N LYS A 416 -5.44 29.03 6.17
CA LYS A 416 -4.88 28.62 7.46
C LYS A 416 -3.46 28.06 7.34
N THR A 417 -3.17 27.27 6.32
CA THR A 417 -1.83 26.74 6.05
C THR A 417 -0.80 27.86 5.84
N VAL A 418 -1.17 28.96 5.16
CA VAL A 418 -0.27 30.12 5.00
C VAL A 418 -0.15 30.91 6.31
N GLN A 419 -1.24 31.04 7.08
CA GLN A 419 -1.19 31.75 8.38
C GLN A 419 -0.30 31.02 9.39
N ASP A 420 -0.50 29.67 9.55
CA ASP A 420 0.13 28.85 10.57
C ASP A 420 1.60 28.51 10.24
N ALA A 421 1.98 28.52 8.96
CA ALA A 421 3.33 28.14 8.55
C ALA A 421 4.38 29.11 9.08
N TYR A 422 5.42 28.56 9.67
CA TYR A 422 6.66 29.26 10.02
C TYR A 422 7.86 28.32 9.82
N PHE A 423 9.01 28.90 9.55
CA PHE A 423 10.27 28.17 9.50
C PHE A 423 11.24 28.79 10.49
N ASN A 424 11.86 27.95 11.33
CA ASN A 424 12.84 28.39 12.33
C ASN A 424 14.26 28.13 11.79
N ALA A 425 15.12 29.11 11.78
CA ALA A 425 16.47 29.05 11.21
C ALA A 425 17.31 27.87 11.73
N PRO A 426 17.35 27.55 13.04
CA PRO A 426 18.05 26.38 13.56
C PRO A 426 17.62 25.05 12.92
N ARG A 427 16.42 24.96 12.35
CA ARG A 427 15.92 23.75 11.68
C ARG A 427 16.85 23.27 10.56
N LEU A 428 17.59 24.19 9.88
CA LEU A 428 18.54 23.82 8.83
C LEU A 428 19.59 22.79 9.30
N PHE A 429 20.05 22.84 10.55
CA PHE A 429 21.02 21.88 11.08
C PHE A 429 20.44 20.48 11.29
N MET A 430 19.11 20.38 11.47
CA MET A 430 18.41 19.12 11.67
C MET A 430 18.02 18.42 10.35
N LEU A 431 18.09 19.15 9.23
CA LEU A 431 17.77 18.61 7.91
C LEU A 431 18.97 17.83 7.35
N ARG A 432 19.04 16.53 7.62
CA ARG A 432 20.18 15.66 7.27
C ARG A 432 19.89 14.68 6.15
N THR A 433 18.64 14.21 6.03
CA THR A 433 18.28 13.12 5.11
C THR A 433 17.11 13.48 4.21
N ARG A 434 17.01 12.77 3.08
CA ARG A 434 15.92 12.88 2.11
C ARG A 434 14.54 12.44 2.67
N GLN A 435 14.45 11.98 3.90
CA GLN A 435 13.17 11.61 4.52
C GLN A 435 12.38 12.84 5.00
N SER A 436 13.07 13.95 5.28
CA SER A 436 12.39 15.19 5.68
C SER A 436 11.80 15.93 4.48
N ALA A 437 10.55 16.37 4.60
CA ALA A 437 9.88 17.19 3.58
C ALA A 437 10.62 18.53 3.37
N ALA A 438 11.02 19.21 4.45
CA ALA A 438 11.76 20.45 4.36
C ALA A 438 13.14 20.26 3.70
N TYR A 439 13.82 19.14 3.93
CA TYR A 439 15.07 18.81 3.22
C TYR A 439 14.85 18.70 1.70
N LYS A 440 13.80 17.97 1.28
CA LYS A 440 13.44 17.88 -0.14
C LYS A 440 13.09 19.24 -0.73
N GLY A 441 12.39 20.07 0.06
CA GLY A 441 12.08 21.46 -0.31
C GLY A 441 13.34 22.30 -0.57
N VAL A 442 14.34 22.24 0.31
CA VAL A 442 15.62 22.95 0.12
C VAL A 442 16.31 22.47 -1.16
N MET A 443 16.36 21.15 -1.42
CA MET A 443 16.97 20.64 -2.65
C MET A 443 16.23 21.13 -3.90
N ALA A 444 14.90 21.17 -3.89
CA ALA A 444 14.12 21.72 -5.00
C ALA A 444 14.39 23.21 -5.22
N LEU A 445 14.55 24.01 -4.14
CA LEU A 445 14.92 25.43 -4.26
C LEU A 445 16.33 25.62 -4.84
N ILE A 446 17.31 24.76 -4.48
CA ILE A 446 18.64 24.79 -5.06
C ILE A 446 18.56 24.50 -6.58
N LEU A 447 17.81 23.49 -6.98
CA LEU A 447 17.58 23.17 -8.40
C LEU A 447 16.87 24.33 -9.12
N LYS A 448 15.88 24.96 -8.48
CA LYS A 448 15.13 26.10 -9.03
C LYS A 448 15.98 27.34 -9.21
N HIS A 449 16.97 27.55 -8.37
CA HIS A 449 17.95 28.64 -8.54
C HIS A 449 18.82 28.48 -9.78
N GLY A 450 18.70 27.35 -10.49
CA GLY A 450 19.40 27.07 -11.75
C GLY A 450 20.76 26.42 -11.55
N SER A 451 20.88 25.59 -10.52
CA SER A 451 22.13 24.88 -10.18
C SER A 451 22.72 24.16 -11.40
N LYS A 452 24.05 24.30 -11.57
CA LYS A 452 24.84 23.76 -12.67
C LYS A 452 25.88 22.79 -12.15
N ASP A 453 26.13 21.73 -12.88
CA ASP A 453 27.22 20.80 -12.56
C ASP A 453 28.57 21.51 -12.60
N PHE A 454 29.43 21.29 -11.61
CA PHE A 454 30.69 22.04 -11.45
C PHE A 454 31.70 21.80 -12.55
N ILE A 455 31.63 20.67 -13.28
CA ILE A 455 32.55 20.33 -14.36
C ILE A 455 31.92 20.58 -15.72
N SER A 456 30.73 20.02 -15.95
CA SER A 456 30.10 20.11 -17.26
C SER A 456 29.39 21.44 -17.50
N GLY A 457 29.07 22.20 -16.46
CA GLY A 457 28.27 23.42 -16.52
C GLY A 457 26.84 23.22 -16.99
N GLN A 458 26.41 21.97 -17.15
CA GLN A 458 25.05 21.65 -17.55
C GLN A 458 24.06 21.97 -16.43
N SER A 459 22.91 22.53 -16.82
CA SER A 459 21.81 22.80 -15.88
C SER A 459 21.25 21.48 -15.35
N MET A 460 21.03 21.40 -14.04
CA MET A 460 20.41 20.26 -13.38
C MET A 460 18.90 20.28 -13.58
N ASP A 461 18.46 20.21 -14.84
CA ASP A 461 17.04 20.16 -15.24
C ASP A 461 16.51 18.71 -15.32
N PHE A 462 15.26 18.57 -15.72
CA PHE A 462 14.58 17.27 -15.82
C PHE A 462 15.31 16.28 -16.73
N THR A 463 15.87 16.74 -17.84
CA THR A 463 16.57 15.88 -18.80
C THR A 463 17.86 15.33 -18.21
N GLN A 464 18.63 16.17 -17.53
CA GLN A 464 19.85 15.79 -16.82
C GLN A 464 19.53 14.94 -15.58
N PHE A 465 18.41 15.22 -14.91
CA PHE A 465 17.95 14.42 -13.77
C PHE A 465 17.66 12.96 -14.16
N LYS A 466 17.07 12.72 -15.34
CA LYS A 466 16.85 11.37 -15.89
C LYS A 466 18.13 10.72 -16.42
N ALA A 467 19.01 11.49 -17.05
CA ALA A 467 20.20 10.99 -17.73
C ALA A 467 21.42 10.84 -16.80
N ALA A 468 21.58 11.74 -15.85
CA ALA A 468 22.68 11.75 -14.89
C ALA A 468 22.16 11.24 -13.54
N ASN A 469 22.78 10.19 -12.99
CA ASN A 469 22.60 9.84 -11.60
C ASN A 469 23.02 11.03 -10.72
N ILE A 470 22.05 11.86 -10.32
CA ILE A 470 22.31 13.01 -9.46
C ILE A 470 22.59 12.51 -8.06
N ASP A 471 23.76 12.78 -7.57
CA ASP A 471 24.17 12.56 -6.19
C ASP A 471 24.00 13.82 -5.34
N ILE A 472 23.71 13.63 -4.05
CA ILE A 472 23.82 14.69 -3.07
C ILE A 472 25.22 14.64 -2.48
N HIS A 473 25.98 15.67 -2.77
CA HIS A 473 27.38 15.80 -2.36
C HIS A 473 27.54 16.73 -1.16
N HIS A 474 28.50 16.39 -0.27
CA HIS A 474 28.98 17.30 0.76
C HIS A 474 30.00 18.25 0.16
N ILE A 475 29.72 19.55 0.16
CA ILE A 475 30.60 20.59 -0.41
C ILE A 475 31.95 20.61 0.32
N PHE A 476 31.91 20.57 1.65
CA PHE A 476 33.06 20.17 2.47
C PHE A 476 32.95 18.67 2.73
N PRO A 477 33.78 17.84 2.08
CA PRO A 477 33.61 16.38 2.10
C PRO A 477 33.66 15.79 3.51
N ARG A 478 32.83 14.78 3.75
CA ARG A 478 32.71 14.11 5.07
C ARG A 478 34.05 13.72 5.67
N SER A 479 34.92 13.08 4.87
CA SER A 479 36.24 12.64 5.32
C SER A 479 37.14 13.81 5.72
N TYR A 480 37.07 14.93 4.99
CA TYR A 480 37.79 16.15 5.32
C TYR A 480 37.26 16.74 6.64
N CYS A 481 35.93 16.86 6.81
CA CYS A 481 35.30 17.42 8.00
C CYS A 481 35.66 16.60 9.27
N ILE A 482 35.60 15.27 9.17
CA ILE A 482 35.99 14.37 10.28
C ILE A 482 37.48 14.58 10.64
N LYS A 483 38.35 14.63 9.65
CA LYS A 483 39.79 14.85 9.88
C LYS A 483 40.08 16.18 10.54
N ARG A 484 39.27 17.21 10.23
CA ARG A 484 39.40 18.56 10.80
C ARG A 484 38.69 18.73 12.15
N GLY A 485 37.93 17.70 12.62
CA GLY A 485 37.18 17.76 13.87
C GLY A 485 35.96 18.66 13.83
N PHE A 486 35.38 18.95 12.65
CA PHE A 486 34.18 19.77 12.55
C PHE A 486 32.96 19.03 13.13
N PRO A 487 32.04 19.71 13.83
CA PRO A 487 30.85 19.10 14.42
C PRO A 487 29.97 18.43 13.35
N GLU A 488 29.52 17.18 13.63
CA GLU A 488 28.70 16.39 12.71
C GLU A 488 27.39 17.10 12.37
N GLU A 489 26.77 17.74 13.34
CA GLU A 489 25.51 18.49 13.15
C GLU A 489 25.65 19.64 12.12
N LYS A 490 26.86 20.22 11.95
CA LYS A 490 27.15 21.23 10.94
C LYS A 490 27.41 20.59 9.59
N TRP A 491 28.42 19.70 9.49
CA TRP A 491 28.86 19.19 8.18
C TRP A 491 27.87 18.20 7.55
N ASP A 492 27.02 17.49 8.33
CA ASP A 492 26.00 16.59 7.78
C ASP A 492 24.65 17.27 7.57
N SER A 493 24.54 18.57 7.82
CA SER A 493 23.31 19.33 7.56
C SER A 493 23.10 19.61 6.07
N VAL A 494 21.89 19.99 5.69
CA VAL A 494 21.52 20.40 4.32
C VAL A 494 22.33 21.60 3.83
N ILE A 495 22.87 22.41 4.75
CA ILE A 495 23.71 23.58 4.44
C ILE A 495 24.97 23.15 3.69
N ASN A 496 25.56 22.01 4.06
CA ASN A 496 26.78 21.48 3.42
C ASN A 496 26.47 20.50 2.27
N LYS A 497 25.22 20.41 1.80
CA LYS A 497 24.80 19.43 0.78
C LYS A 497 24.26 20.11 -0.47
N THR A 498 24.63 19.57 -1.65
CA THR A 498 24.14 20.08 -2.93
C THR A 498 24.02 18.97 -3.97
N PRO A 499 23.04 19.07 -4.91
CA PRO A 499 22.91 18.11 -6.01
C PRO A 499 23.97 18.40 -7.07
N ILE A 500 24.73 17.39 -7.47
CA ILE A 500 25.69 17.42 -8.60
C ILE A 500 25.66 16.09 -9.35
N SER A 501 26.31 16.03 -10.53
CA SER A 501 26.42 14.76 -11.25
C SER A 501 27.29 13.75 -10.51
N TYR A 502 26.99 12.47 -10.68
CA TYR A 502 27.81 11.37 -10.15
C TYR A 502 29.28 11.47 -10.62
N ILE A 503 29.51 11.93 -11.87
CA ILE A 503 30.85 12.09 -12.43
C ILE A 503 31.60 13.15 -11.64
N THR A 504 31.03 14.32 -11.46
CA THR A 504 31.61 15.42 -10.67
C THR A 504 31.85 15.00 -9.23
N ASN A 505 30.91 14.29 -8.59
CA ASN A 505 31.06 13.79 -7.23
C ASN A 505 32.29 12.87 -7.07
N ARG A 506 32.57 12.00 -8.04
CA ARG A 506 33.76 11.14 -8.03
C ARG A 506 35.08 11.92 -8.19
N GLU A 507 35.07 12.96 -9.02
CA GLU A 507 36.27 13.83 -9.21
C GLU A 507 36.62 14.61 -7.94
N ILE A 508 35.60 15.08 -7.21
CA ILE A 508 35.79 15.80 -5.95
C ILE A 508 36.36 14.87 -4.88
N GLY A 509 35.86 13.66 -4.78
CA GLY A 509 36.31 12.69 -3.78
C GLY A 509 36.20 13.21 -2.34
N GLY A 510 37.15 12.82 -1.49
CA GLY A 510 37.13 13.17 -0.04
C GLY A 510 38.18 14.22 0.36
N ILE A 511 38.69 15.03 -0.58
CA ILE A 511 39.75 16.00 -0.35
C ILE A 511 39.24 17.39 0.02
N ALA A 512 40.15 18.28 0.45
CA ALA A 512 39.79 19.64 0.83
C ALA A 512 39.13 20.43 -0.33
N PRO A 513 38.20 21.36 -0.05
CA PRO A 513 37.58 22.19 -1.09
C PRO A 513 38.58 22.94 -1.95
N SER A 514 39.62 23.54 -1.39
CA SER A 514 40.68 24.21 -2.14
C SER A 514 41.41 23.27 -3.10
N GLU A 515 41.56 21.97 -2.76
CA GLU A 515 42.27 21.00 -3.59
C GLU A 515 41.37 20.51 -4.75
N TYR A 516 40.10 20.19 -4.49
CA TYR A 516 39.22 19.77 -5.59
C TYR A 516 38.91 20.92 -6.54
N LEU A 517 38.76 22.16 -6.03
CA LEU A 517 38.58 23.33 -6.89
C LEU A 517 39.79 23.55 -7.83
N LYS A 518 41.02 23.37 -7.36
CA LYS A 518 42.22 23.40 -8.23
C LYS A 518 42.15 22.34 -9.33
N ARG A 519 41.72 21.12 -9.02
CA ARG A 519 41.55 20.04 -10.02
C ARG A 519 40.47 20.40 -11.05
N ILE A 520 39.36 20.95 -10.62
CA ILE A 520 38.26 21.35 -11.51
C ILE A 520 38.70 22.56 -12.37
N SER A 521 39.41 23.56 -11.81
CA SER A 521 39.90 24.72 -12.53
C SER A 521 40.96 24.36 -13.60
N ALA A 522 41.52 23.16 -13.56
CA ALA A 522 42.34 22.64 -14.68
C ALA A 522 41.49 22.22 -15.89
N LYS A 523 40.20 22.03 -15.72
CA LYS A 523 39.25 21.57 -16.75
C LYS A 523 38.21 22.63 -17.13
N VAL A 524 37.97 23.60 -16.28
CA VAL A 524 36.89 24.63 -16.39
C VAL A 524 37.49 25.99 -16.07
N ASP A 525 37.14 27.00 -16.87
CA ASP A 525 37.60 28.37 -16.59
C ASP A 525 37.11 28.85 -15.22
N ARG A 526 38.00 29.56 -14.49
CA ARG A 526 37.70 30.06 -13.14
C ARG A 526 36.44 30.89 -13.08
N SER A 527 36.18 31.73 -14.10
CA SER A 527 34.97 32.57 -14.16
C SER A 527 33.69 31.75 -14.30
N ASP A 528 33.76 30.65 -15.03
CA ASP A 528 32.61 29.76 -15.21
C ASP A 528 32.40 28.88 -13.98
N LEU A 529 33.47 28.37 -13.38
CA LEU A 529 33.40 27.62 -12.13
C LEU A 529 32.78 28.47 -11.01
N MET A 530 33.16 29.76 -10.91
CA MET A 530 32.55 30.68 -9.97
C MET A 530 31.04 30.85 -10.19
N LYS A 531 30.60 30.96 -11.46
CA LYS A 531 29.14 31.00 -11.79
C LYS A 531 28.45 29.68 -11.43
N TYR A 532 29.10 28.52 -11.67
CA TYR A 532 28.52 27.22 -11.33
C TYR A 532 28.37 27.07 -9.81
N LEU A 533 29.38 27.41 -9.03
CA LEU A 533 29.28 27.40 -7.55
C LEU A 533 28.22 28.38 -7.05
N SER A 534 28.19 29.61 -7.57
CA SER A 534 27.20 30.61 -7.22
C SER A 534 25.76 30.15 -7.50
N SER A 535 25.54 29.33 -8.55
CA SER A 535 24.22 28.75 -8.84
C SER A 535 23.72 27.78 -7.76
N HIS A 536 24.57 27.35 -6.83
CA HIS A 536 24.26 26.56 -5.65
C HIS A 536 24.34 27.36 -4.35
N TRP A 537 24.43 28.68 -4.42
CA TRP A 537 24.70 29.57 -3.29
C TRP A 537 26.00 29.22 -2.56
N ILE A 538 27.04 28.86 -3.32
CA ILE A 538 28.38 28.56 -2.80
C ILE A 538 29.31 29.70 -3.16
N THR A 539 29.95 30.29 -2.16
CA THR A 539 30.99 31.29 -2.33
C THR A 539 32.30 30.61 -2.62
N MET A 540 32.92 30.92 -3.76
CA MET A 540 34.14 30.27 -4.19
C MET A 540 35.30 30.55 -3.25
N GLU A 541 35.42 31.77 -2.78
CA GLU A 541 36.46 32.27 -1.87
C GLU A 541 36.47 31.50 -0.54
N ASP A 542 35.30 31.18 0.05
CA ASP A 542 35.19 30.38 1.28
C ASP A 542 35.76 28.96 1.08
N CYS A 543 35.46 28.38 -0.10
CA CYS A 543 35.94 27.05 -0.46
C CYS A 543 37.45 27.03 -0.77
N GLU A 544 37.98 28.05 -1.44
CA GLU A 544 39.42 28.20 -1.71
C GLU A 544 40.22 28.41 -0.43
N ALA A 545 39.67 29.17 0.53
CA ALA A 545 40.27 29.38 1.85
C ALA A 545 40.09 28.18 2.79
N ASN A 546 39.27 27.20 2.42
CA ASN A 546 38.80 26.14 3.33
C ASN A 546 38.15 26.69 4.62
N ASP A 547 37.53 27.87 4.54
CA ASP A 547 36.82 28.48 5.68
C ASP A 547 35.41 27.90 5.81
N PHE A 548 35.35 26.83 6.61
CA PHE A 548 34.10 26.10 6.83
C PHE A 548 33.01 26.94 7.52
N ASP A 549 33.39 27.77 8.50
CA ASP A 549 32.41 28.58 9.24
C ASP A 549 31.87 29.75 8.42
N ALA A 550 32.70 30.42 7.63
CA ALA A 550 32.26 31.43 6.67
C ALA A 550 31.34 30.83 5.61
N PHE A 551 31.72 29.69 5.01
CA PHE A 551 30.92 28.97 4.05
C PHE A 551 29.54 28.59 4.63
N MET A 552 29.51 27.96 5.80
CA MET A 552 28.27 27.56 6.45
C MET A 552 27.32 28.74 6.71
N ARG A 553 27.87 29.86 7.17
CA ARG A 553 27.10 31.08 7.44
C ARG A 553 26.55 31.71 6.16
N HIS A 554 27.38 31.94 5.14
CA HIS A 554 26.96 32.53 3.87
C HIS A 554 25.86 31.70 3.21
N ARG A 555 26.08 30.37 3.16
CA ARG A 555 25.12 29.49 2.53
C ARG A 555 23.84 29.32 3.34
N ALA A 556 23.90 29.26 4.67
CA ALA A 556 22.72 29.25 5.52
C ALA A 556 21.86 30.50 5.29
N THR A 557 22.47 31.69 5.24
CA THR A 557 21.79 32.95 4.95
C THR A 557 21.05 32.86 3.62
N ALA A 558 21.72 32.46 2.55
CA ALA A 558 21.12 32.34 1.21
C ALA A 558 19.97 31.32 1.16
N LEU A 559 20.11 30.15 1.82
CA LEU A 559 19.07 29.16 1.91
C LEU A 559 17.84 29.66 2.68
N LEU A 560 18.05 30.38 3.79
CA LEU A 560 16.96 30.98 4.56
C LEU A 560 16.24 32.08 3.77
N ASP A 561 16.97 32.88 2.98
CA ASP A 561 16.37 33.88 2.08
C ASP A 561 15.52 33.22 0.98
N ALA A 562 16.00 32.10 0.40
CA ALA A 562 15.26 31.33 -0.58
C ALA A 562 13.97 30.73 0.01
N ILE A 563 14.04 30.19 1.23
CA ILE A 563 12.86 29.67 1.95
C ILE A 563 11.89 30.82 2.25
N ALA A 564 12.38 31.97 2.73
CA ALA A 564 11.55 33.15 2.99
C ALA A 564 10.81 33.62 1.74
N ALA A 565 11.52 33.68 0.60
CA ALA A 565 10.93 34.05 -0.68
C ALA A 565 9.87 33.05 -1.15
N ALA A 566 10.14 31.72 -1.03
CA ALA A 566 9.19 30.68 -1.41
C ALA A 566 7.92 30.68 -0.55
N MET A 567 8.05 30.88 0.75
CA MET A 567 6.92 31.01 1.69
C MET A 567 6.22 32.35 1.64
N GLY A 568 6.87 33.41 1.12
CA GLY A 568 6.39 34.79 1.24
C GLY A 568 6.30 35.24 2.70
N LYS A 569 7.18 34.72 3.57
CA LYS A 569 7.17 34.98 5.03
C LYS A 569 8.58 35.18 5.56
N ARG A 570 8.68 35.91 6.67
CA ARG A 570 9.96 36.04 7.37
C ARG A 570 10.34 34.73 8.08
N ILE A 571 11.62 34.45 8.11
CA ILE A 571 12.16 33.32 8.86
C ILE A 571 12.34 33.70 10.32
N VAL A 572 11.93 32.84 11.21
CA VAL A 572 12.03 33.03 12.66
C VAL A 572 13.41 32.53 13.15
N GLY A 573 13.93 33.19 14.18
CA GLY A 573 15.11 32.74 14.92
C GLY A 573 16.45 32.90 14.18
N ARG A 574 16.58 33.79 13.21
CA ARG A 574 17.86 34.12 12.56
C ARG A 574 18.88 34.74 13.51
N ASP A 575 18.41 35.35 14.58
CA ASP A 575 19.16 36.00 15.66
C ASP A 575 19.10 35.24 16.99
N SER A 576 18.58 33.99 16.98
CA SER A 576 18.48 33.18 18.19
C SER A 576 19.85 32.86 18.78
N GLU A 577 19.91 32.63 20.12
CA GLU A 577 21.13 32.22 20.81
C GLU A 577 21.77 30.98 20.16
N GLU A 578 20.96 30.02 19.72
CA GLU A 578 21.43 28.82 19.03
C GLU A 578 22.14 29.17 17.71
N ILE A 579 21.59 30.09 16.91
CA ILE A 579 22.20 30.53 15.66
C ILE A 579 23.49 31.28 15.93
N VAL A 580 23.49 32.21 16.88
CA VAL A 580 24.68 32.97 17.24
C VAL A 580 25.78 32.05 17.78
N LEU A 581 25.41 31.07 18.59
CA LEU A 581 26.38 30.05 19.08
C LEU A 581 27.00 29.23 17.94
N LYS A 582 26.21 28.88 16.94
CA LYS A 582 26.68 28.05 15.82
C LYS A 582 27.44 28.80 14.76
N PHE A 583 27.09 30.04 14.47
CA PHE A 583 27.70 30.85 13.39
C PHE A 583 28.54 32.04 13.88
N GLY A 584 28.55 32.33 15.16
CA GLY A 584 29.22 33.50 15.73
C GLY A 584 28.48 34.84 15.51
N SER A 585 27.39 34.83 14.71
CA SER A 585 26.57 36.02 14.42
C SER A 585 25.17 35.60 13.92
N PRO A 586 24.17 36.49 13.88
CA PRO A 586 22.93 36.27 13.16
C PRO A 586 23.13 35.93 11.67
N VAL A 587 22.13 35.20 11.06
CA VAL A 587 22.12 34.78 9.64
C VAL A 587 20.93 35.33 8.87
#